data_aeac23ad4283509184e4f50380281d46
#
_entry.id   aeac23ad4283509184e4f50380281d46
#
_cell.length_a   1.000
_cell.length_b   1.000
_cell.length_c   1.000
_cell.angle_alpha   90.00
_cell.angle_beta   90.00
_cell.angle_gamma   90.00
#
_symmetry.space_group_name_H-M   'P 1'
#
loop_
_entity.id
_entity.type
_entity.pdbx_description
1 polymer ?
#
loop_
_entity_poly.entity_id
_entity_poly.type
_entity_poly.pdbx_seq_one_letter_code
_entity_poly.pdbx_strand_id
1 'polypeptide(L)'
;MSESVTNGIDSYLVDFAQLEDASNTKTPSWLQQHRQSGASRFAELGFPTPKVEEWKYTDVAPIAHTAFSPAQYELNGLQASQLSELTFGNLNCPRLVFVNGFYSSELSSIQDLPKEVQVRSLAEVLEEDPALVEPYLARYAKCEQHAFVSLNTAFIQDGAFVCVPSGVALSEPIHLLYLSTASEKPGVAHPRNLIVIGEDSQAAVLESYVGLQNRTYFTNLVTEIVAGANSVVDHYKLHQESKEAYHISTLQLYQERGSSLRTFNVTLGGLLTRNEVNAVLDGEGCECALDGLYLLSGSQHVDNHTRLEHAKPHCDSREIYKGILDGNASGVFHGRIVVQPGAQKTDSKQSNNNLLLSDDALVSSKPQLEIYADDVKCTHGATIGQLNEDALFYLRCRGIDTKTARSLLIYAFASEVVNRIKVDSVRVELDDYLFDWLPRGHLVREAV
;
A
#
# COMPACT_ATOMS: atom_id res chain seq x y z
N MET A 1 30.56 -1.88 -7.86
CA MET A 1 29.47 -0.88 -7.86
C MET A 1 29.94 0.25 -8.76
N SER A 2 29.10 0.75 -9.68
CA SER A 2 29.50 1.87 -10.54
C SER A 2 29.47 3.16 -9.72
N GLU A 3 30.36 4.12 -10.01
CA GLU A 3 30.46 5.42 -9.29
C GLU A 3 29.10 6.16 -9.16
N SER A 4 28.16 5.95 -10.09
CA SER A 4 26.83 6.59 -10.06
C SER A 4 25.88 6.07 -8.99
N VAL A 5 26.00 4.77 -8.58
CA VAL A 5 25.16 4.19 -7.51
C VAL A 5 25.66 4.63 -6.13
N THR A 6 26.96 4.82 -5.99
CA THR A 6 27.57 5.38 -4.76
C THR A 6 27.09 6.81 -4.51
N ASN A 7 27.00 7.64 -5.54
CA ASN A 7 26.54 9.03 -5.43
C ASN A 7 25.07 9.14 -4.92
N GLY A 8 24.19 8.19 -5.28
CA GLY A 8 22.79 8.20 -4.81
C GLY A 8 22.68 7.89 -3.31
N ILE A 9 23.44 6.92 -2.79
CA ILE A 9 23.45 6.57 -1.36
C ILE A 9 24.03 7.72 -0.55
N ASP A 10 25.14 8.30 -0.99
CA ASP A 10 25.83 9.38 -0.29
C ASP A 10 24.94 10.61 -0.06
N SER A 11 24.06 10.95 -1.04
CA SER A 11 23.12 12.07 -0.88
C SER A 11 22.13 11.84 0.27
N TYR A 12 21.56 10.63 0.37
CA TYR A 12 20.66 10.29 1.47
C TYR A 12 21.37 10.30 2.84
N LEU A 13 22.63 9.87 2.89
CA LEU A 13 23.40 9.91 4.15
C LEU A 13 23.73 11.35 4.56
N VAL A 14 23.98 12.25 3.62
CA VAL A 14 24.15 13.69 3.89
C VAL A 14 22.83 14.29 4.40
N ASP A 15 21.70 14.00 3.75
CA ASP A 15 20.39 14.46 4.19
C ASP A 15 20.04 13.91 5.59
N PHE A 16 20.38 12.66 5.88
CA PHE A 16 20.22 12.06 7.20
C PHE A 16 21.05 12.79 8.28
N ALA A 17 22.29 13.12 8.01
CA ALA A 17 23.13 13.87 8.94
C ALA A 17 22.54 15.27 9.24
N GLN A 18 21.99 15.95 8.22
CA GLN A 18 21.30 17.23 8.40
C GLN A 18 20.02 17.08 9.25
N LEU A 19 19.26 16.01 9.05
CA LEU A 19 18.08 15.69 9.86
C LEU A 19 18.45 15.49 11.34
N GLU A 20 19.48 14.70 11.61
CA GLU A 20 19.95 14.45 12.98
C GLU A 20 20.44 15.73 13.67
N ASP A 21 21.19 16.57 12.97
CA ASP A 21 21.66 17.85 13.48
C ASP A 21 20.49 18.81 13.83
N ALA A 22 19.44 18.82 13.02
CA ALA A 22 18.24 19.63 13.24
C ALA A 22 17.37 19.10 14.40
N SER A 23 17.40 17.80 14.67
CA SER A 23 16.48 17.11 15.61
C SER A 23 16.97 17.07 17.06
N ASN A 24 18.14 17.57 17.38
CA ASN A 24 19.02 17.18 18.50
C ASN A 24 18.54 17.44 19.95
N THR A 25 17.38 18.02 20.22
CA THR A 25 16.98 18.33 21.62
C THR A 25 15.68 17.69 22.10
N LYS A 26 14.84 17.19 21.20
CA LYS A 26 13.49 16.69 21.55
C LYS A 26 13.21 15.24 21.15
N THR A 27 14.03 14.64 20.29
CA THR A 27 13.80 13.29 19.81
C THR A 27 14.12 12.24 20.89
N PRO A 28 13.21 11.30 21.20
CA PRO A 28 13.48 10.24 22.16
C PRO A 28 14.72 9.40 21.77
N SER A 29 15.51 8.99 22.75
CA SER A 29 16.77 8.25 22.49
C SER A 29 16.56 6.91 21.75
N TRP A 30 15.46 6.23 22.03
CA TRP A 30 15.09 4.99 21.32
C TRP A 30 14.82 5.26 19.83
N LEU A 31 14.17 6.37 19.48
CA LEU A 31 13.91 6.73 18.08
C LEU A 31 15.21 7.12 17.36
N GLN A 32 16.12 7.84 18.03
CA GLN A 32 17.45 8.10 17.46
C GLN A 32 18.21 6.82 17.15
N GLN A 33 18.15 5.81 18.05
CA GLN A 33 18.76 4.50 17.81
C GLN A 33 18.15 3.79 16.58
N HIS A 34 16.82 3.84 16.41
CA HIS A 34 16.18 3.29 15.22
C HIS A 34 16.62 4.01 13.95
N ARG A 35 16.65 5.36 13.95
CA ARG A 35 17.09 6.15 12.80
C ARG A 35 18.55 5.82 12.41
N GLN A 36 19.46 5.79 13.39
CA GLN A 36 20.87 5.47 13.17
C GLN A 36 21.06 4.04 12.66
N SER A 37 20.32 3.09 13.22
CA SER A 37 20.30 1.71 12.73
C SER A 37 19.80 1.62 11.28
N GLY A 38 18.72 2.34 10.95
CA GLY A 38 18.18 2.43 9.60
C GLY A 38 19.19 3.01 8.61
N ALA A 39 19.82 4.13 8.94
CA ALA A 39 20.83 4.78 8.09
C ALA A 39 22.07 3.88 7.87
N SER A 40 22.58 3.27 8.94
CA SER A 40 23.70 2.34 8.85
C SER A 40 23.35 1.14 7.97
N ARG A 41 22.15 0.59 8.16
CA ARG A 41 21.72 -0.58 7.38
C ARG A 41 21.47 -0.24 5.92
N PHE A 42 20.91 0.93 5.62
CA PHE A 42 20.75 1.40 4.24
C PHE A 42 22.10 1.62 3.56
N ALA A 43 23.10 2.18 4.29
CA ALA A 43 24.45 2.33 3.76
C ALA A 43 25.11 0.99 3.40
N GLU A 44 24.85 -0.08 4.19
CA GLU A 44 25.36 -1.42 3.92
C GLU A 44 24.64 -2.11 2.74
N LEU A 45 23.30 -2.03 2.69
CA LEU A 45 22.49 -2.72 1.68
C LEU A 45 22.55 -2.00 0.33
N GLY A 46 22.50 -0.67 0.35
CA GLY A 46 22.32 0.15 -0.84
C GLY A 46 20.98 -0.07 -1.53
N PHE A 47 20.80 0.55 -2.68
CA PHE A 47 19.64 0.29 -3.53
C PHE A 47 19.72 -1.13 -4.12
N PRO A 48 18.63 -1.92 -4.06
CA PRO A 48 18.61 -3.25 -4.63
C PRO A 48 18.77 -3.19 -6.16
N THR A 49 19.28 -4.27 -6.72
CA THR A 49 19.46 -4.40 -8.18
C THR A 49 18.71 -5.63 -8.67
N PRO A 50 18.42 -5.76 -9.98
CA PRO A 50 17.82 -6.96 -10.55
C PRO A 50 18.61 -8.28 -10.36
N LYS A 51 19.80 -8.22 -9.76
CA LYS A 51 20.56 -9.41 -9.36
C LYS A 51 20.06 -10.02 -8.03
N VAL A 52 19.33 -9.24 -7.24
CA VAL A 52 18.64 -9.72 -6.03
C VAL A 52 17.34 -10.40 -6.48
N GLU A 53 17.09 -11.64 -6.06
CA GLU A 53 15.95 -12.44 -6.54
C GLU A 53 14.60 -11.73 -6.37
N GLU A 54 14.38 -11.07 -5.24
CA GLU A 54 13.16 -10.31 -4.94
C GLU A 54 12.98 -9.07 -5.80
N TRP A 55 14.04 -8.64 -6.51
CA TRP A 55 14.06 -7.45 -7.38
C TRP A 55 14.32 -7.77 -8.84
N LYS A 56 14.32 -9.06 -9.20
CA LYS A 56 14.72 -9.55 -10.54
C LYS A 56 13.97 -8.87 -11.69
N TYR A 57 12.70 -8.54 -11.49
CA TYR A 57 11.83 -7.96 -12.51
C TYR A 57 11.56 -6.46 -12.29
N THR A 58 12.18 -5.85 -11.28
CA THR A 58 11.95 -4.45 -10.90
C THR A 58 13.27 -3.72 -10.71
N ASP A 59 13.58 -2.86 -11.68
CA ASP A 59 14.81 -2.06 -11.63
C ASP A 59 14.54 -0.70 -10.98
N VAL A 60 15.17 -0.46 -9.84
CA VAL A 60 15.12 0.81 -9.10
C VAL A 60 16.29 1.74 -9.40
N ALA A 61 17.11 1.44 -10.40
CA ALA A 61 18.18 2.34 -10.84
C ALA A 61 17.68 3.76 -11.16
N PRO A 62 16.49 3.99 -11.75
CA PRO A 62 15.95 5.33 -11.92
C PRO A 62 15.77 6.09 -10.59
N ILE A 63 15.36 5.41 -9.51
CA ILE A 63 15.28 6.01 -8.17
C ILE A 63 16.67 6.35 -7.65
N ALA A 64 17.62 5.42 -7.77
CA ALA A 64 18.99 5.58 -7.28
C ALA A 64 19.77 6.68 -8.00
N HIS A 65 19.45 6.96 -9.27
CA HIS A 65 20.13 7.96 -10.08
C HIS A 65 19.46 9.33 -10.11
N THR A 66 18.21 9.44 -9.64
CA THR A 66 17.52 10.72 -9.54
C THR A 66 17.97 11.45 -8.29
N ALA A 67 18.40 12.70 -8.44
CA ALA A 67 18.78 13.55 -7.31
C ALA A 67 17.51 14.05 -6.61
N PHE A 68 16.94 13.23 -5.75
CA PHE A 68 15.84 13.63 -4.87
C PHE A 68 16.35 14.51 -3.74
N SER A 69 15.54 15.50 -3.35
CA SER A 69 15.75 16.28 -2.13
C SER A 69 14.67 15.92 -1.10
N PRO A 70 14.93 16.02 0.21
CA PRO A 70 13.88 15.83 1.22
C PRO A 70 12.68 16.73 0.91
N ALA A 71 11.50 16.12 0.86
CA ALA A 71 10.26 16.85 0.60
C ALA A 71 9.99 17.87 1.70
N GLN A 72 9.31 18.94 1.37
CA GLN A 72 8.97 20.01 2.31
C GLN A 72 7.45 20.21 2.35
N TYR A 73 6.95 20.68 3.48
CA TYR A 73 5.56 21.06 3.60
C TYR A 73 5.29 22.30 2.75
N GLU A 74 4.62 22.13 1.63
CA GLU A 74 4.27 23.19 0.68
C GLU A 74 2.88 22.95 0.12
N LEU A 75 1.92 23.79 0.49
CA LEU A 75 0.53 23.69 0.00
C LEU A 75 0.38 24.08 -1.47
N ASN A 76 1.25 24.96 -1.99
CA ASN A 76 1.19 25.46 -3.37
C ASN A 76 -0.20 25.97 -3.78
N GLY A 77 -0.91 26.61 -2.84
CA GLY A 77 -2.25 27.17 -3.04
C GLY A 77 -3.39 26.15 -2.89
N LEU A 78 -3.13 24.93 -2.46
CA LEU A 78 -4.16 23.95 -2.15
C LEU A 78 -5.03 24.41 -0.99
N GLN A 79 -6.35 24.31 -1.17
CA GLN A 79 -7.34 24.68 -0.16
C GLN A 79 -8.21 23.47 0.22
N ALA A 80 -8.76 23.49 1.43
CA ALA A 80 -9.62 22.41 1.93
C ALA A 80 -10.84 22.14 1.04
N SER A 81 -11.39 23.18 0.37
CA SER A 81 -12.51 23.04 -0.57
C SER A 81 -12.20 22.18 -1.79
N GLN A 82 -10.94 22.07 -2.17
CA GLN A 82 -10.50 21.27 -3.34
C GLN A 82 -10.38 19.79 -3.00
N LEU A 83 -10.33 19.41 -1.71
CA LEU A 83 -10.22 18.01 -1.31
C LEU A 83 -11.43 17.18 -1.75
N SER A 84 -12.62 17.80 -1.85
CA SER A 84 -13.82 17.13 -2.33
C SER A 84 -13.77 16.71 -3.80
N GLU A 85 -12.86 17.30 -4.59
CA GLU A 85 -12.66 16.96 -5.99
C GLU A 85 -11.69 15.76 -6.16
N LEU A 86 -11.00 15.38 -5.07
CA LEU A 86 -10.11 14.23 -5.08
C LEU A 86 -10.90 12.94 -4.81
N THR A 87 -10.39 11.82 -5.30
CA THR A 87 -10.96 10.50 -5.03
C THR A 87 -11.06 10.27 -3.51
N PHE A 88 -12.21 9.80 -3.06
CA PHE A 88 -12.57 9.69 -1.64
C PHE A 88 -12.60 11.03 -0.87
N GLY A 89 -12.51 12.17 -1.58
CA GLY A 89 -12.57 13.49 -0.97
C GLY A 89 -13.92 13.82 -0.34
N ASN A 90 -14.99 13.22 -0.83
CA ASN A 90 -16.37 13.42 -0.35
C ASN A 90 -16.78 12.48 0.79
N LEU A 91 -15.92 11.57 1.25
CA LEU A 91 -16.25 10.71 2.37
C LEU A 91 -16.44 11.55 3.63
N ASN A 92 -17.61 11.40 4.27
CA ASN A 92 -17.90 12.03 5.56
C ASN A 92 -17.34 11.17 6.68
N CYS A 93 -16.03 11.27 6.92
CA CYS A 93 -15.33 10.49 7.93
C CYS A 93 -14.15 11.29 8.52
N PRO A 94 -13.64 10.90 9.70
CA PRO A 94 -12.41 11.48 10.25
C PRO A 94 -11.26 11.38 9.25
N ARG A 95 -10.58 12.52 8.98
CA ARG A 95 -9.52 12.58 7.97
C ARG A 95 -8.27 13.28 8.48
N LEU A 96 -7.13 12.58 8.39
CA LEU A 96 -5.80 13.18 8.48
C LEU A 96 -5.27 13.46 7.07
N VAL A 97 -4.78 14.66 6.84
CA VAL A 97 -4.17 15.05 5.56
C VAL A 97 -2.69 15.32 5.76
N PHE A 98 -1.89 14.74 4.87
CA PHE A 98 -0.45 14.94 4.80
C PHE A 98 -0.09 15.54 3.44
N VAL A 99 0.72 16.59 3.45
CA VAL A 99 1.22 17.24 2.23
C VAL A 99 2.72 17.00 2.15
N ASN A 100 3.15 16.33 1.09
CA ASN A 100 4.55 15.93 0.89
C ASN A 100 5.14 15.14 2.08
N GLY A 101 4.29 14.34 2.75
CA GLY A 101 4.68 13.52 3.90
C GLY A 101 4.54 14.19 5.27
N PHE A 102 4.10 15.45 5.35
CA PHE A 102 3.93 16.20 6.59
C PHE A 102 2.46 16.50 6.88
N TYR A 103 2.06 16.39 8.13
CA TYR A 103 0.71 16.66 8.59
C TYR A 103 0.25 18.09 8.32
N SER A 104 -0.99 18.24 7.86
CA SER A 104 -1.63 19.54 7.63
C SER A 104 -2.88 19.66 8.50
N SER A 105 -2.82 20.40 9.58
CA SER A 105 -3.95 20.64 10.48
C SER A 105 -5.08 21.41 9.81
N GLU A 106 -4.75 22.32 8.88
CA GLU A 106 -5.74 23.15 8.16
C GLU A 106 -6.54 22.37 7.11
N LEU A 107 -6.01 21.25 6.59
CA LEU A 107 -6.68 20.37 5.65
C LEU A 107 -7.33 19.16 6.31
N SER A 108 -6.98 18.86 7.55
CA SER A 108 -7.49 17.71 8.31
C SER A 108 -8.81 18.01 9.00
N SER A 109 -9.62 16.98 9.20
CA SER A 109 -10.90 17.07 9.92
C SER A 109 -11.07 15.81 10.76
N ILE A 110 -10.88 15.94 12.07
CA ILE A 110 -11.02 14.84 13.02
C ILE A 110 -12.21 15.15 13.91
N GLN A 111 -13.40 14.71 13.49
CA GLN A 111 -14.65 14.92 14.21
C GLN A 111 -15.32 13.57 14.45
N ASP A 112 -16.22 13.53 15.44
CA ASP A 112 -17.10 12.40 15.73
C ASP A 112 -16.42 11.08 16.12
N LEU A 113 -15.17 11.15 16.65
CA LEU A 113 -14.49 9.99 17.23
C LEU A 113 -14.80 9.84 18.73
N PRO A 114 -14.90 8.60 19.24
CA PRO A 114 -14.86 8.34 20.67
C PRO A 114 -13.61 8.95 21.32
N LYS A 115 -13.72 9.51 22.51
CA LYS A 115 -12.63 10.25 23.16
C LYS A 115 -11.38 9.42 23.41
N GLU A 116 -11.55 8.11 23.53
CA GLU A 116 -10.48 7.15 23.79
C GLU A 116 -9.69 6.81 22.52
N VAL A 117 -10.24 7.07 21.34
CA VAL A 117 -9.60 6.80 20.05
C VAL A 117 -8.61 7.91 19.73
N GLN A 118 -7.40 7.51 19.38
CA GLN A 118 -6.34 8.43 18.96
C GLN A 118 -6.18 8.39 17.45
N VAL A 119 -6.36 9.53 16.79
CA VAL A 119 -6.06 9.72 15.36
C VAL A 119 -5.28 11.00 15.23
N ARG A 120 -3.96 10.90 15.08
CA ARG A 120 -3.02 12.02 15.22
C ARG A 120 -1.87 11.91 14.23
N SER A 121 -1.16 13.01 14.02
CA SER A 121 0.16 12.99 13.41
C SER A 121 1.15 12.20 14.29
N LEU A 122 1.97 11.36 13.68
CA LEU A 122 3.03 10.64 14.38
C LEU A 122 4.05 11.61 14.98
N ALA A 123 4.36 12.70 14.28
CA ALA A 123 5.27 13.75 14.77
C ALA A 123 4.75 14.37 16.08
N GLU A 124 3.45 14.71 16.15
CA GLU A 124 2.84 15.23 17.38
C GLU A 124 2.92 14.24 18.54
N VAL A 125 2.63 12.96 18.28
CA VAL A 125 2.70 11.90 19.31
C VAL A 125 4.13 11.67 19.77
N LEU A 126 5.10 11.70 18.87
CA LEU A 126 6.52 11.55 19.21
C LEU A 126 7.05 12.71 20.07
N GLU A 127 6.48 13.91 19.94
CA GLU A 127 6.85 15.09 20.75
C GLU A 127 6.13 15.11 22.11
N GLU A 128 4.83 14.78 22.14
CA GLU A 128 3.97 14.95 23.32
C GLU A 128 3.88 13.70 24.20
N ASP A 129 3.78 12.51 23.61
CA ASP A 129 3.61 11.24 24.33
C ASP A 129 4.27 10.06 23.59
N PRO A 130 5.61 10.05 23.46
CA PRO A 130 6.34 9.01 22.73
C PRO A 130 6.15 7.60 23.31
N ALA A 131 5.74 7.47 24.56
CA ALA A 131 5.49 6.18 25.21
C ALA A 131 4.33 5.42 24.58
N LEU A 132 3.38 6.09 23.90
CA LEU A 132 2.28 5.45 23.19
C LEU A 132 2.76 4.64 21.95
N VAL A 133 3.81 5.08 21.30
CA VAL A 133 4.29 4.49 20.04
C VAL A 133 5.53 3.61 20.22
N GLU A 134 6.34 3.85 21.27
CA GLU A 134 7.57 3.08 21.53
C GLU A 134 7.39 1.55 21.54
N PRO A 135 6.30 0.97 22.10
CA PRO A 135 6.11 -0.48 22.11
C PRO A 135 5.87 -1.10 20.73
N TYR A 136 5.51 -0.28 19.72
CA TYR A 136 5.02 -0.76 18.43
C TYR A 136 5.86 -0.28 17.23
N LEU A 137 6.33 0.97 17.25
CA LEU A 137 6.97 1.62 16.10
C LEU A 137 8.30 0.94 15.75
N ALA A 138 8.49 0.61 14.48
CA ALA A 138 9.65 -0.10 13.93
C ALA A 138 9.89 -1.49 14.52
N ARG A 139 8.89 -2.07 15.18
CA ARG A 139 8.97 -3.39 15.80
C ARG A 139 8.65 -4.51 14.81
N TYR A 140 7.71 -4.28 13.93
CA TYR A 140 7.20 -5.30 13.01
C TYR A 140 7.80 -5.15 11.61
N ALA A 141 7.91 -3.94 11.08
CA ALA A 141 8.62 -3.65 9.83
C ALA A 141 10.11 -3.47 10.12
N LYS A 142 10.82 -4.60 10.15
CA LYS A 142 12.25 -4.65 10.49
C LYS A 142 13.14 -4.20 9.34
N CYS A 143 14.17 -3.43 9.64
CA CYS A 143 15.08 -2.85 8.64
C CYS A 143 16.20 -3.79 8.18
N GLU A 144 16.42 -4.96 8.81
CA GLU A 144 17.65 -5.75 8.64
C GLU A 144 17.87 -6.29 7.21
N GLN A 145 16.78 -6.52 6.44
CA GLN A 145 16.88 -7.11 5.11
C GLN A 145 16.25 -6.28 3.99
N HIS A 146 15.65 -5.13 4.33
CA HIS A 146 14.85 -4.33 3.40
C HIS A 146 15.41 -2.91 3.27
N ALA A 147 16.12 -2.63 2.16
CA ALA A 147 16.78 -1.35 1.92
C ALA A 147 15.83 -0.14 2.05
N PHE A 148 14.62 -0.22 1.49
CA PHE A 148 13.65 0.87 1.55
C PHE A 148 12.99 1.01 2.92
N VAL A 149 12.81 -0.07 3.68
CA VAL A 149 12.40 0.00 5.09
C VAL A 149 13.51 0.63 5.93
N SER A 150 14.79 0.27 5.68
CA SER A 150 15.94 0.88 6.34
C SER A 150 16.00 2.38 6.07
N LEU A 151 15.81 2.79 4.80
CA LEU A 151 15.77 4.19 4.41
C LEU A 151 14.60 4.93 5.07
N ASN A 152 13.37 4.36 5.06
CA ASN A 152 12.23 4.95 5.76
C ASN A 152 12.50 5.08 7.26
N THR A 153 13.09 4.05 7.89
CA THR A 153 13.39 4.06 9.32
C THR A 153 14.41 5.15 9.69
N ALA A 154 15.41 5.40 8.83
CA ALA A 154 16.36 6.51 9.01
C ALA A 154 15.64 7.88 9.02
N PHE A 155 14.62 8.03 8.19
CA PHE A 155 13.90 9.29 7.99
C PHE A 155 12.52 9.32 8.67
N ILE A 156 12.27 8.54 9.73
CA ILE A 156 11.01 8.64 10.49
C ILE A 156 10.88 10.06 11.07
N GLN A 157 9.94 10.82 10.53
CA GLN A 157 9.61 12.18 10.99
C GLN A 157 8.13 12.30 11.27
N ASP A 158 7.27 11.94 10.30
CA ASP A 158 5.82 12.10 10.39
C ASP A 158 5.09 10.98 9.63
N GLY A 159 3.79 10.95 9.79
CA GLY A 159 2.84 10.02 9.26
C GLY A 159 1.64 9.89 10.18
N ALA A 160 0.82 8.88 9.99
CA ALA A 160 -0.38 8.70 10.80
C ALA A 160 -0.12 7.80 12.02
N PHE A 161 -0.65 8.21 13.16
CA PHE A 161 -0.85 7.36 14.32
C PHE A 161 -2.34 7.16 14.56
N VAL A 162 -2.79 5.91 14.49
CA VAL A 162 -4.16 5.49 14.80
C VAL A 162 -4.13 4.47 15.90
N CYS A 163 -4.82 4.74 17.01
CA CYS A 163 -4.96 3.79 18.11
C CYS A 163 -6.43 3.69 18.52
N VAL A 164 -7.00 2.52 18.32
CA VAL A 164 -8.35 2.17 18.76
C VAL A 164 -8.23 1.26 19.98
N PRO A 165 -8.63 1.70 21.17
CA PRO A 165 -8.50 0.90 22.39
C PRO A 165 -9.43 -0.30 22.38
N SER A 166 -9.18 -1.26 23.30
CA SER A 166 -9.94 -2.49 23.40
C SER A 166 -11.44 -2.25 23.62
N GLY A 167 -12.27 -3.05 22.95
CA GLY A 167 -13.73 -3.02 23.06
C GLY A 167 -14.42 -1.89 22.29
N VAL A 168 -13.71 -1.14 21.45
CA VAL A 168 -14.27 -0.03 20.65
C VAL A 168 -14.52 -0.48 19.22
N ALA A 169 -15.75 -0.29 18.73
CA ALA A 169 -16.12 -0.50 17.34
C ALA A 169 -16.42 0.84 16.65
N LEU A 170 -15.67 1.16 15.62
CA LEU A 170 -15.90 2.35 14.79
C LEU A 170 -16.84 2.01 13.62
N SER A 171 -17.85 2.84 13.40
CA SER A 171 -18.79 2.71 12.27
C SER A 171 -18.25 3.30 10.98
N GLU A 172 -17.51 4.40 11.09
CA GLU A 172 -16.97 5.13 9.94
C GLU A 172 -15.49 4.83 9.77
N PRO A 173 -14.99 4.77 8.51
CA PRO A 173 -13.58 4.58 8.26
C PRO A 173 -12.76 5.82 8.68
N ILE A 174 -11.51 5.61 9.07
CA ILE A 174 -10.53 6.69 9.26
C ILE A 174 -9.79 6.87 7.92
N HIS A 175 -9.79 8.09 7.38
CA HIS A 175 -9.12 8.40 6.12
C HIS A 175 -7.75 9.08 6.35
N LEU A 176 -6.69 8.47 5.86
CA LEU A 176 -5.33 8.98 5.81
C LEU A 176 -5.04 9.42 4.38
N LEU A 177 -5.06 10.73 4.13
CA LEU A 177 -4.90 11.29 2.78
C LEU A 177 -3.51 11.90 2.62
N TYR A 178 -2.72 11.35 1.70
CA TYR A 178 -1.37 11.81 1.35
C TYR A 178 -1.42 12.52 0.00
N LEU A 179 -1.05 13.79 -0.01
CA LEU A 179 -1.04 14.65 -1.19
C LEU A 179 0.40 15.00 -1.55
N SER A 180 0.77 14.73 -2.80
CA SER A 180 2.04 15.16 -3.35
C SER A 180 1.83 16.39 -4.23
N THR A 181 2.39 17.53 -3.79
CA THR A 181 2.39 18.79 -4.54
C THR A 181 3.65 18.91 -5.37
N ALA A 182 3.58 19.69 -6.46
CA ALA A 182 4.75 19.91 -7.27
C ALA A 182 5.77 20.81 -6.57
N SER A 183 7.03 20.45 -6.64
CA SER A 183 8.17 21.30 -6.32
C SER A 183 9.06 21.52 -7.54
N GLU A 184 9.96 22.50 -7.50
CA GLU A 184 10.91 22.76 -8.59
C GLU A 184 11.88 21.59 -8.81
N LYS A 185 12.25 20.90 -7.72
CA LYS A 185 13.13 19.73 -7.74
C LYS A 185 12.36 18.48 -7.35
N PRO A 186 12.71 17.30 -7.87
CA PRO A 186 12.13 16.06 -7.42
C PRO A 186 12.27 15.88 -5.90
N GLY A 187 11.14 15.76 -5.21
CA GLY A 187 11.12 15.53 -3.76
C GLY A 187 11.03 14.07 -3.38
N VAL A 188 11.52 13.71 -2.20
CA VAL A 188 11.29 12.40 -1.59
C VAL A 188 10.63 12.56 -0.22
N ALA A 189 9.55 11.81 0.00
CA ALA A 189 8.86 11.72 1.28
C ALA A 189 8.98 10.31 1.86
N HIS A 190 9.12 10.22 3.19
CA HIS A 190 9.25 8.97 3.94
C HIS A 190 8.14 8.84 5.01
N PRO A 191 6.85 8.80 4.65
CA PRO A 191 5.80 8.68 5.65
C PRO A 191 5.91 7.34 6.39
N ARG A 192 5.64 7.40 7.72
CA ARG A 192 5.59 6.23 8.58
C ARG A 192 4.26 6.16 9.32
N ASN A 193 3.45 5.14 9.04
CA ASN A 193 2.16 4.96 9.69
C ASN A 193 2.23 3.85 10.74
N LEU A 194 1.56 4.09 11.87
CA LEU A 194 1.34 3.10 12.91
C LEU A 194 -0.15 3.02 13.26
N ILE A 195 -0.74 1.86 13.06
CA ILE A 195 -2.16 1.59 13.30
C ILE A 195 -2.25 0.45 14.33
N VAL A 196 -2.79 0.75 15.51
CA VAL A 196 -2.94 -0.23 16.60
C VAL A 196 -4.42 -0.38 16.92
N ILE A 197 -4.96 -1.56 16.68
CA ILE A 197 -6.36 -1.90 16.97
C ILE A 197 -6.38 -2.88 18.15
N GLY A 198 -7.00 -2.46 19.24
CA GLY A 198 -7.04 -3.21 20.50
C GLY A 198 -7.88 -4.48 20.42
N GLU A 199 -7.84 -5.28 21.50
CA GLU A 199 -8.63 -6.50 21.63
C GLU A 199 -10.13 -6.22 21.54
N ASP A 200 -10.91 -7.13 20.91
CA ASP A 200 -12.37 -7.04 20.73
C ASP A 200 -12.84 -5.73 20.06
N SER A 201 -12.01 -5.11 19.24
CA SER A 201 -12.27 -3.82 18.58
C SER A 201 -12.49 -3.98 17.08
N GLN A 202 -13.14 -2.98 16.47
CA GLN A 202 -13.35 -2.94 15.02
C GLN A 202 -13.01 -1.56 14.45
N ALA A 203 -12.25 -1.53 13.36
CA ALA A 203 -11.97 -0.31 12.63
C ALA A 203 -11.75 -0.57 11.13
N ALA A 204 -12.10 0.43 10.31
CA ALA A 204 -11.69 0.52 8.93
C ALA A 204 -10.75 1.70 8.75
N VAL A 205 -9.65 1.52 7.99
CA VAL A 205 -8.69 2.58 7.68
C VAL A 205 -8.49 2.64 6.18
N LEU A 206 -8.61 3.82 5.61
CA LEU A 206 -8.39 4.11 4.20
C LEU A 206 -7.13 4.97 4.05
N GLU A 207 -6.12 4.48 3.35
CA GLU A 207 -4.95 5.25 2.92
C GLU A 207 -5.11 5.66 1.46
N SER A 208 -5.05 6.95 1.15
CA SER A 208 -5.10 7.47 -0.23
C SER A 208 -3.84 8.26 -0.54
N TYR A 209 -3.17 7.93 -1.64
CA TYR A 209 -1.97 8.61 -2.14
C TYR A 209 -2.29 9.26 -3.47
N VAL A 210 -2.28 10.60 -3.52
CA VAL A 210 -2.74 11.38 -4.67
C VAL A 210 -1.67 12.36 -5.11
N GLY A 211 -1.29 12.31 -6.40
CA GLY A 211 -0.44 13.30 -7.03
C GLY A 211 -1.29 14.41 -7.66
N LEU A 212 -1.13 15.64 -7.18
CA LEU A 212 -1.92 16.78 -7.68
C LEU A 212 -1.47 17.27 -9.07
N GLN A 213 -0.26 16.89 -9.48
CA GLN A 213 0.31 17.28 -10.78
C GLN A 213 1.15 16.13 -11.34
N ASN A 214 1.29 16.10 -12.67
CA ASN A 214 2.15 15.11 -13.32
C ASN A 214 3.61 15.53 -13.22
N ARG A 215 4.29 15.08 -12.16
CA ARG A 215 5.68 15.40 -11.82
C ARG A 215 6.41 14.20 -11.24
N THR A 216 7.72 14.22 -11.38
CA THR A 216 8.60 13.22 -10.77
C THR A 216 8.81 13.52 -9.29
N TYR A 217 8.50 12.57 -8.43
CA TYR A 217 8.81 12.54 -7.00
C TYR A 217 8.87 11.10 -6.52
N PHE A 218 9.30 10.90 -5.28
CA PHE A 218 9.43 9.57 -4.69
C PHE A 218 8.72 9.50 -3.34
N THR A 219 7.81 8.55 -3.19
CA THR A 219 7.17 8.20 -1.93
C THR A 219 7.72 6.85 -1.44
N ASN A 220 8.42 6.86 -0.31
CA ASN A 220 8.90 5.65 0.36
C ASN A 220 8.14 5.45 1.67
N LEU A 221 7.07 4.67 1.62
CA LEU A 221 6.09 4.47 2.68
C LEU A 221 6.36 3.22 3.50
N VAL A 222 6.15 3.30 4.82
CA VAL A 222 5.99 2.11 5.67
C VAL A 222 4.77 2.28 6.57
N THR A 223 3.85 1.31 6.52
CA THR A 223 2.69 1.20 7.40
C THR A 223 2.80 -0.07 8.24
N GLU A 224 2.69 0.06 9.57
CA GLU A 224 2.59 -1.06 10.51
C GLU A 224 1.17 -1.13 11.07
N ILE A 225 0.52 -2.30 10.96
CA ILE A 225 -0.82 -2.55 11.51
C ILE A 225 -0.73 -3.69 12.53
N VAL A 226 -1.16 -3.41 13.75
CA VAL A 226 -1.26 -4.39 14.83
C VAL A 226 -2.73 -4.64 15.13
N ALA A 227 -3.18 -5.87 14.87
CA ALA A 227 -4.54 -6.33 15.13
C ALA A 227 -4.54 -7.18 16.42
N GLY A 228 -5.05 -6.60 17.49
CA GLY A 228 -5.18 -7.26 18.80
C GLY A 228 -6.15 -8.45 18.75
N ALA A 229 -6.20 -9.22 19.82
CA ALA A 229 -7.01 -10.43 19.89
C ALA A 229 -8.49 -10.17 19.58
N ASN A 230 -9.11 -11.02 18.77
CA ASN A 230 -10.51 -10.94 18.30
C ASN A 230 -10.87 -9.61 17.58
N SER A 231 -9.92 -8.79 17.21
CA SER A 231 -10.20 -7.53 16.50
C SER A 231 -10.61 -7.77 15.04
N VAL A 232 -11.34 -6.82 14.47
CA VAL A 232 -11.73 -6.80 13.06
C VAL A 232 -11.17 -5.54 12.40
N VAL A 233 -10.29 -5.73 11.42
CA VAL A 233 -9.59 -4.64 10.75
C VAL A 233 -9.82 -4.72 9.25
N ASP A 234 -10.43 -3.68 8.67
CA ASP A 234 -10.50 -3.51 7.22
C ASP A 234 -9.56 -2.35 6.83
N HIS A 235 -8.56 -2.63 6.00
CA HIS A 235 -7.59 -1.66 5.50
C HIS A 235 -7.72 -1.52 4.00
N TYR A 236 -7.76 -0.29 3.51
CA TYR A 236 -7.85 0.03 2.08
C TYR A 236 -6.71 0.96 1.71
N LYS A 237 -5.96 0.64 0.66
CA LYS A 237 -4.93 1.51 0.11
C LYS A 237 -5.25 1.83 -1.33
N LEU A 238 -5.42 3.12 -1.64
CA LEU A 238 -5.58 3.62 -3.00
C LEU A 238 -4.38 4.44 -3.41
N HIS A 239 -3.77 4.09 -4.53
CA HIS A 239 -2.62 4.76 -5.11
C HIS A 239 -2.97 5.39 -6.46
N GLN A 240 -3.04 6.73 -6.50
CA GLN A 240 -3.33 7.56 -7.67
C GLN A 240 -2.29 8.67 -7.85
N GLU A 241 -1.03 8.36 -7.61
CA GLU A 241 0.06 9.31 -7.79
C GLU A 241 0.37 9.57 -9.27
N SER A 242 1.19 10.58 -9.53
CA SER A 242 1.64 10.98 -10.87
C SER A 242 2.18 9.78 -11.67
N LYS A 243 1.90 9.73 -12.96
CA LYS A 243 2.48 8.72 -13.88
C LYS A 243 3.99 8.88 -14.10
N GLU A 244 4.61 9.90 -13.51
CA GLU A 244 6.07 10.11 -13.47
C GLU A 244 6.65 9.86 -12.06
N ALA A 245 5.81 9.49 -11.08
CA ALA A 245 6.25 9.28 -9.71
C ALA A 245 6.72 7.85 -9.44
N TYR A 246 7.57 7.73 -8.43
CA TYR A 246 8.02 6.47 -7.86
C TYR A 246 7.34 6.25 -6.51
N HIS A 247 6.82 5.05 -6.29
CA HIS A 247 6.19 4.68 -5.03
C HIS A 247 6.69 3.31 -4.57
N ILE A 248 7.41 3.27 -3.47
CA ILE A 248 7.80 2.04 -2.79
C ILE A 248 7.09 1.99 -1.45
N SER A 249 6.33 0.95 -1.19
CA SER A 249 5.59 0.82 0.06
C SER A 249 5.77 -0.55 0.69
N THR A 250 5.90 -0.56 2.01
CA THR A 250 5.86 -1.76 2.84
C THR A 250 4.70 -1.66 3.81
N LEU A 251 3.77 -2.60 3.74
CA LEU A 251 2.70 -2.80 4.69
C LEU A 251 3.03 -4.04 5.54
N GLN A 252 3.23 -3.84 6.82
CA GLN A 252 3.50 -4.90 7.77
C GLN A 252 2.28 -5.12 8.67
N LEU A 253 1.71 -6.32 8.62
CA LEU A 253 0.53 -6.74 9.37
C LEU A 253 0.94 -7.75 10.44
N TYR A 254 0.48 -7.54 11.67
CA TYR A 254 0.67 -8.46 12.78
C TYR A 254 -0.69 -8.77 13.42
N GLN A 255 -1.01 -10.05 13.53
CA GLN A 255 -2.31 -10.52 14.00
C GLN A 255 -2.20 -11.37 15.24
N GLU A 256 -2.94 -10.99 16.28
CA GLU A 256 -3.13 -11.77 17.50
C GLU A 256 -4.33 -12.72 17.38
N ARG A 257 -4.50 -13.59 18.36
CA ARG A 257 -5.49 -14.68 18.40
C ARG A 257 -6.91 -14.24 18.00
N GLY A 258 -7.51 -14.98 17.06
CA GLY A 258 -8.91 -14.78 16.64
C GLY A 258 -9.16 -13.48 15.87
N SER A 259 -8.13 -12.70 15.54
CA SER A 259 -8.29 -11.46 14.77
C SER A 259 -8.62 -11.74 13.29
N SER A 260 -9.44 -10.87 12.72
CA SER A 260 -9.77 -10.88 11.29
C SER A 260 -9.26 -9.59 10.64
N LEU A 261 -8.31 -9.71 9.72
CA LEU A 261 -7.73 -8.57 9.02
C LEU A 261 -7.89 -8.74 7.50
N ARG A 262 -8.40 -7.70 6.86
CA ARG A 262 -8.44 -7.61 5.41
C ARG A 262 -7.71 -6.36 4.95
N THR A 263 -6.86 -6.50 3.93
CA THR A 263 -6.30 -5.36 3.21
C THR A 263 -6.67 -5.42 1.74
N PHE A 264 -7.02 -4.27 1.17
CA PHE A 264 -7.35 -4.10 -0.23
C PHE A 264 -6.43 -3.04 -0.84
N ASN A 265 -5.57 -3.44 -1.78
CA ASN A 265 -4.60 -2.55 -2.41
C ASN A 265 -5.00 -2.26 -3.86
N VAL A 266 -5.27 -1.00 -4.18
CA VAL A 266 -5.61 -0.54 -5.53
C VAL A 266 -4.50 0.34 -6.07
N THR A 267 -3.91 -0.03 -7.21
CA THR A 267 -2.86 0.74 -7.89
C THR A 267 -3.32 1.23 -9.26
N LEU A 268 -3.40 2.54 -9.42
CA LEU A 268 -3.91 3.22 -10.62
C LEU A 268 -2.90 4.23 -11.18
N GLY A 269 -1.89 4.60 -10.41
CA GLY A 269 -0.88 5.62 -10.73
C GLY A 269 0.56 5.07 -10.67
N GLY A 270 1.52 6.01 -10.65
CA GLY A 270 2.95 5.72 -10.58
C GLY A 270 3.58 5.35 -11.91
N LEU A 271 4.84 5.78 -12.14
CA LEU A 271 5.70 5.23 -13.20
C LEU A 271 6.24 3.87 -12.78
N LEU A 272 6.74 3.79 -11.56
CA LEU A 272 7.15 2.55 -10.91
C LEU A 272 6.53 2.51 -9.51
N THR A 273 5.73 1.48 -9.26
CA THR A 273 5.11 1.23 -7.97
C THR A 273 5.50 -0.16 -7.48
N ARG A 274 6.03 -0.25 -6.27
CA ARG A 274 6.22 -1.54 -5.60
C ARG A 274 5.48 -1.56 -4.26
N ASN A 275 4.66 -2.57 -4.08
CA ASN A 275 3.91 -2.83 -2.87
C ASN A 275 4.42 -4.13 -2.23
N GLU A 276 4.98 -4.05 -1.04
CA GLU A 276 5.32 -5.19 -0.21
C GLU A 276 4.31 -5.33 0.92
N VAL A 277 3.58 -6.43 0.97
CA VAL A 277 2.60 -6.72 2.01
C VAL A 277 3.06 -7.96 2.77
N ASN A 278 3.44 -7.77 4.02
CA ASN A 278 3.89 -8.83 4.90
C ASN A 278 2.87 -9.02 6.02
N ALA A 279 2.27 -10.20 6.12
CA ALA A 279 1.32 -10.55 7.16
C ALA A 279 1.85 -11.71 8.01
N VAL A 280 1.81 -11.53 9.33
CA VAL A 280 2.17 -12.57 10.30
C VAL A 280 0.95 -12.89 11.16
N LEU A 281 0.42 -14.12 11.02
CA LEU A 281 -0.68 -14.64 11.81
C LEU A 281 -0.07 -15.34 13.04
N ASP A 282 0.21 -14.56 14.09
CA ASP A 282 0.89 -15.04 15.32
C ASP A 282 -0.08 -15.39 16.45
N GLY A 283 -1.36 -15.51 16.15
CA GLY A 283 -2.39 -16.01 17.03
C GLY A 283 -3.13 -17.21 16.42
N GLU A 284 -3.69 -18.08 17.26
CA GLU A 284 -4.56 -19.16 16.82
C GLU A 284 -5.89 -18.61 16.29
N GLY A 285 -6.41 -19.19 15.18
CA GLY A 285 -7.72 -18.85 14.63
C GLY A 285 -7.77 -17.48 13.94
N CYS A 286 -6.65 -16.95 13.46
CA CYS A 286 -6.63 -15.72 12.67
C CYS A 286 -7.22 -15.91 11.26
N GLU A 287 -7.91 -14.89 10.79
CA GLU A 287 -8.35 -14.76 9.40
C GLU A 287 -7.61 -13.60 8.72
N CYS A 288 -7.02 -13.85 7.53
CA CYS A 288 -6.33 -12.83 6.76
C CYS A 288 -6.78 -12.82 5.31
N ALA A 289 -7.16 -11.65 4.77
CA ALA A 289 -7.46 -11.50 3.36
C ALA A 289 -6.59 -10.40 2.74
N LEU A 290 -5.85 -10.74 1.68
CA LEU A 290 -5.04 -9.82 0.89
C LEU A 290 -5.67 -9.70 -0.50
N ASP A 291 -6.37 -8.62 -0.76
CA ASP A 291 -7.01 -8.35 -2.04
C ASP A 291 -6.25 -7.23 -2.78
N GLY A 292 -6.10 -7.33 -4.10
CA GLY A 292 -5.41 -6.31 -4.89
C GLY A 292 -5.97 -6.16 -6.30
N LEU A 293 -5.99 -4.91 -6.78
CA LEU A 293 -6.34 -4.55 -8.16
C LEU A 293 -5.30 -3.55 -8.69
N TYR A 294 -4.73 -3.82 -9.87
CA TYR A 294 -3.86 -2.87 -10.54
C TYR A 294 -4.27 -2.68 -12.00
N LEU A 295 -4.46 -1.41 -12.36
CA LEU A 295 -4.86 -0.96 -13.68
C LEU A 295 -3.72 -0.13 -14.26
N LEU A 296 -3.06 -0.65 -15.29
CA LEU A 296 -1.84 -0.08 -15.84
C LEU A 296 -2.00 0.28 -17.31
N SER A 297 -1.36 1.35 -17.72
CA SER A 297 -1.33 1.80 -19.10
C SER A 297 0.00 2.44 -19.47
N GLY A 298 0.30 2.54 -20.76
CA GLY A 298 1.53 3.17 -21.25
C GLY A 298 2.77 2.40 -20.80
N SER A 299 3.69 3.03 -20.08
CA SER A 299 4.95 2.43 -19.61
C SER A 299 5.00 2.21 -18.09
N GLN A 300 3.84 2.18 -17.42
CA GLN A 300 3.77 1.96 -15.99
C GLN A 300 4.29 0.56 -15.60
N HIS A 301 5.00 0.50 -14.48
CA HIS A 301 5.46 -0.75 -13.88
C HIS A 301 4.91 -0.89 -12.47
N VAL A 302 4.24 -2.02 -12.19
CA VAL A 302 3.77 -2.35 -10.84
C VAL A 302 4.28 -3.69 -10.40
N ASP A 303 4.83 -3.74 -9.20
CA ASP A 303 5.37 -4.94 -8.57
C ASP A 303 4.69 -5.17 -7.22
N ASN A 304 3.90 -6.23 -7.10
CA ASN A 304 3.22 -6.63 -5.88
C ASN A 304 3.90 -7.86 -5.29
N HIS A 305 4.52 -7.67 -4.12
CA HIS A 305 5.09 -8.74 -3.33
C HIS A 305 4.23 -8.95 -2.08
N THR A 306 3.83 -10.19 -1.85
CA THR A 306 3.13 -10.57 -0.63
C THR A 306 3.88 -11.69 0.08
N ARG A 307 3.97 -11.59 1.41
CA ARG A 307 4.45 -12.65 2.27
C ARG A 307 3.44 -12.87 3.41
N LEU A 308 2.82 -14.04 3.40
CA LEU A 308 1.82 -14.41 4.37
C LEU A 308 2.35 -15.58 5.20
N GLU A 309 2.61 -15.35 6.50
CA GLU A 309 3.16 -16.32 7.42
C GLU A 309 2.10 -16.81 8.41
N HIS A 310 1.76 -18.08 8.29
CA HIS A 310 0.96 -18.80 9.28
C HIS A 310 1.89 -19.33 10.36
N ALA A 311 1.95 -18.64 11.50
CA ALA A 311 2.81 -19.01 12.62
C ALA A 311 2.11 -19.89 13.65
N LYS A 312 0.76 -19.89 13.69
CA LYS A 312 -0.08 -20.58 14.66
C LYS A 312 -1.17 -21.42 13.96
N PRO A 313 -1.76 -22.42 14.65
CA PRO A 313 -2.75 -23.31 14.06
C PRO A 313 -4.12 -22.64 13.83
N HIS A 314 -4.97 -23.33 13.05
CA HIS A 314 -6.36 -22.94 12.75
C HIS A 314 -6.53 -21.58 12.09
N CYS A 315 -5.55 -21.14 11.31
CA CYS A 315 -5.60 -19.86 10.61
C CYS A 315 -6.05 -20.03 9.15
N ASP A 316 -6.90 -19.12 8.70
CA ASP A 316 -7.39 -19.06 7.33
C ASP A 316 -6.82 -17.86 6.60
N SER A 317 -6.41 -18.03 5.33
CA SER A 317 -6.04 -16.91 4.48
C SER A 317 -6.57 -17.02 3.07
N ARG A 318 -6.87 -15.85 2.49
CA ARG A 318 -7.32 -15.71 1.11
C ARG A 318 -6.57 -14.56 0.46
N GLU A 319 -6.01 -14.81 -0.70
CA GLU A 319 -5.27 -13.80 -1.45
C GLU A 319 -5.77 -13.76 -2.89
N ILE A 320 -6.24 -12.61 -3.35
CA ILE A 320 -6.74 -12.39 -4.71
C ILE A 320 -6.16 -11.11 -5.27
N TYR A 321 -5.28 -11.25 -6.26
CA TYR A 321 -4.73 -10.13 -7.01
C TYR A 321 -5.16 -10.19 -8.47
N LYS A 322 -5.65 -9.07 -9.00
CA LYS A 322 -6.03 -8.94 -10.40
C LYS A 322 -5.32 -7.76 -11.06
N GLY A 323 -4.74 -8.02 -12.23
CA GLY A 323 -4.06 -7.04 -13.06
C GLY A 323 -4.77 -6.83 -14.39
N ILE A 324 -4.88 -5.57 -14.82
CA ILE A 324 -5.35 -5.18 -16.14
C ILE A 324 -4.29 -4.27 -16.74
N LEU A 325 -3.66 -4.71 -17.83
CA LEU A 325 -2.51 -4.05 -18.41
C LEU A 325 -2.73 -3.71 -19.88
N ASP A 326 -2.42 -2.47 -20.25
CA ASP A 326 -2.52 -1.95 -21.62
C ASP A 326 -1.24 -1.22 -22.05
N GLY A 327 -1.00 -1.11 -23.34
CA GLY A 327 0.20 -0.49 -23.92
C GLY A 327 1.46 -1.30 -23.64
N ASN A 328 2.51 -0.67 -23.15
CA ASN A 328 3.79 -1.29 -22.78
C ASN A 328 3.91 -1.50 -21.24
N ALA A 329 2.77 -1.56 -20.56
CA ALA A 329 2.75 -1.71 -19.11
C ALA A 329 3.30 -3.08 -18.67
N SER A 330 3.97 -3.09 -17.52
CA SER A 330 4.50 -4.33 -16.95
C SER A 330 4.05 -4.54 -15.51
N GLY A 331 3.68 -5.78 -15.19
CA GLY A 331 3.23 -6.20 -13.87
C GLY A 331 4.07 -7.32 -13.31
N VAL A 332 4.31 -7.28 -12.01
CA VAL A 332 4.91 -8.39 -11.26
C VAL A 332 3.98 -8.75 -10.11
N PHE A 333 3.78 -10.03 -9.92
CA PHE A 333 3.15 -10.58 -8.72
C PHE A 333 4.05 -11.66 -8.15
N HIS A 334 4.50 -11.49 -6.93
CA HIS A 334 5.25 -12.49 -6.20
C HIS A 334 4.58 -12.74 -4.85
N GLY A 335 3.77 -13.80 -4.77
CA GLY A 335 3.06 -14.17 -3.56
C GLY A 335 3.70 -15.37 -2.88
N ARG A 336 4.08 -15.22 -1.61
CA ARG A 336 4.73 -16.26 -0.81
C ARG A 336 3.91 -16.57 0.43
N ILE A 337 3.43 -17.81 0.52
CA ILE A 337 2.76 -18.34 1.70
C ILE A 337 3.73 -19.24 2.45
N VAL A 338 3.95 -18.94 3.73
CA VAL A 338 4.82 -19.71 4.63
C VAL A 338 3.97 -20.30 5.75
N VAL A 339 3.96 -21.63 5.88
CA VAL A 339 3.24 -22.33 6.95
C VAL A 339 4.26 -22.97 7.88
N GLN A 340 4.35 -22.48 9.11
CA GLN A 340 5.30 -22.94 10.11
C GLN A 340 4.96 -24.38 10.59
N PRO A 341 5.92 -25.15 11.14
CA PRO A 341 5.67 -26.55 11.54
C PRO A 341 4.51 -26.73 12.50
N GLY A 342 4.27 -25.76 13.41
CA GLY A 342 3.17 -25.77 14.38
C GLY A 342 1.82 -25.29 13.84
N ALA A 343 1.76 -24.71 12.63
CA ALA A 343 0.56 -24.11 12.06
C ALA A 343 -0.36 -25.13 11.40
N GLN A 344 -0.77 -26.14 12.17
CA GLN A 344 -1.70 -27.17 11.70
C GLN A 344 -3.10 -26.62 11.44
N LYS A 345 -3.87 -27.28 10.56
CA LYS A 345 -5.24 -26.88 10.16
C LYS A 345 -5.29 -25.53 9.44
N THR A 346 -4.18 -25.08 8.87
CA THR A 346 -4.16 -23.90 7.98
C THR A 346 -4.97 -24.19 6.71
N ASP A 347 -5.86 -23.24 6.31
CA ASP A 347 -6.52 -23.21 5.01
C ASP A 347 -6.12 -21.92 4.26
N SER A 348 -5.26 -22.05 3.24
CA SER A 348 -4.71 -20.91 2.50
C SER A 348 -4.97 -21.03 1.00
N LYS A 349 -5.51 -19.97 0.39
CA LYS A 349 -5.75 -19.89 -1.05
C LYS A 349 -5.19 -18.61 -1.63
N GLN A 350 -4.34 -18.74 -2.65
CA GLN A 350 -3.74 -17.63 -3.38
C GLN A 350 -4.15 -17.67 -4.84
N SER A 351 -4.56 -16.53 -5.40
CA SER A 351 -4.94 -16.40 -6.80
C SER A 351 -4.40 -15.07 -7.36
N ASN A 352 -3.72 -15.16 -8.53
CA ASN A 352 -3.31 -14.00 -9.31
C ASN A 352 -3.80 -14.13 -10.74
N ASN A 353 -4.72 -13.26 -11.16
CA ASN A 353 -5.30 -13.28 -12.49
C ASN A 353 -4.98 -11.98 -13.23
N ASN A 354 -4.49 -12.09 -14.46
CA ASN A 354 -4.05 -10.96 -15.25
C ASN A 354 -4.68 -10.93 -16.62
N LEU A 355 -5.19 -9.77 -17.01
CA LEU A 355 -5.81 -9.49 -18.30
C LEU A 355 -4.91 -8.54 -19.10
N LEU A 356 -4.35 -9.02 -20.20
CA LEU A 356 -3.54 -8.23 -21.12
C LEU A 356 -4.43 -7.67 -22.23
N LEU A 357 -4.44 -6.36 -22.39
CA LEU A 357 -5.25 -5.65 -23.39
C LEU A 357 -4.46 -5.30 -24.65
N SER A 358 -3.13 -5.44 -24.61
CA SER A 358 -2.20 -5.20 -25.71
C SER A 358 -1.15 -6.31 -25.78
N ASP A 359 -0.49 -6.43 -26.94
CA ASP A 359 0.54 -7.44 -27.20
C ASP A 359 1.88 -7.12 -26.49
N ASP A 360 2.13 -5.86 -26.19
CA ASP A 360 3.37 -5.38 -25.56
C ASP A 360 3.27 -5.37 -24.02
N ALA A 361 2.07 -5.60 -23.46
CA ALA A 361 1.89 -5.72 -22.00
C ALA A 361 2.49 -7.01 -21.47
N LEU A 362 3.23 -6.92 -20.36
CA LEU A 362 3.96 -8.05 -19.78
C LEU A 362 3.57 -8.28 -18.32
N VAL A 363 3.46 -9.56 -17.92
CA VAL A 363 3.27 -9.95 -16.53
C VAL A 363 4.22 -11.08 -16.15
N SER A 364 4.87 -10.92 -14.99
CA SER A 364 5.61 -11.99 -14.31
C SER A 364 4.87 -12.39 -13.03
N SER A 365 4.33 -13.61 -12.99
CA SER A 365 3.62 -14.12 -11.81
C SER A 365 4.36 -15.30 -11.21
N LYS A 366 4.71 -15.19 -9.91
CA LYS A 366 5.49 -16.20 -9.16
C LYS A 366 4.81 -16.52 -7.82
N PRO A 367 3.75 -17.34 -7.80
CA PRO A 367 3.20 -17.83 -6.55
C PRO A 367 4.11 -18.91 -5.94
N GLN A 368 4.36 -18.84 -4.61
CA GLN A 368 5.21 -19.75 -3.86
C GLN A 368 4.51 -20.27 -2.61
N LEU A 369 4.69 -21.55 -2.31
CA LEU A 369 4.22 -22.21 -1.09
C LEU A 369 5.42 -22.85 -0.36
N GLU A 370 5.62 -22.50 0.90
CA GLU A 370 6.61 -23.09 1.80
C GLU A 370 5.86 -23.70 2.99
N ILE A 371 5.59 -24.98 2.91
CA ILE A 371 4.70 -25.66 3.86
C ILE A 371 5.53 -26.63 4.69
N TYR A 372 5.59 -26.35 6.01
CA TYR A 372 6.32 -27.14 6.99
C TYR A 372 5.39 -27.86 7.97
N ALA A 373 4.05 -27.83 7.76
CA ALA A 373 3.04 -28.55 8.53
C ALA A 373 2.33 -29.61 7.67
N ASP A 374 1.84 -30.68 8.27
CA ASP A 374 1.31 -31.85 7.54
C ASP A 374 -0.19 -31.76 7.28
N ASP A 375 -0.97 -31.25 8.23
CA ASP A 375 -2.43 -31.23 8.16
C ASP A 375 -2.94 -29.83 7.78
N VAL A 376 -2.80 -29.51 6.49
CA VAL A 376 -3.14 -28.20 5.93
C VAL A 376 -3.81 -28.30 4.57
N LYS A 377 -4.49 -27.23 4.14
CA LYS A 377 -5.09 -27.07 2.82
C LYS A 377 -4.53 -25.79 2.19
N CYS A 378 -3.51 -25.93 1.36
CA CYS A 378 -2.88 -24.79 0.70
C CYS A 378 -2.93 -24.96 -0.81
N THR A 379 -3.42 -23.93 -1.49
CA THR A 379 -3.53 -23.92 -2.96
C THR A 379 -3.12 -22.57 -3.52
N HIS A 380 -2.55 -22.58 -4.72
CA HIS A 380 -2.33 -21.37 -5.48
C HIS A 380 -2.73 -21.55 -6.94
N GLY A 381 -3.02 -20.43 -7.62
CA GLY A 381 -3.29 -20.40 -9.04
C GLY A 381 -2.88 -19.05 -9.64
N ALA A 382 -2.41 -19.07 -10.87
CA ALA A 382 -2.14 -17.86 -11.64
C ALA A 382 -2.62 -18.02 -13.07
N THR A 383 -3.21 -16.95 -13.63
CA THR A 383 -3.61 -16.88 -15.01
C THR A 383 -3.11 -15.59 -15.65
N ILE A 384 -2.65 -15.70 -16.87
CA ILE A 384 -2.30 -14.56 -17.73
C ILE A 384 -2.99 -14.82 -19.06
N GLY A 385 -3.87 -13.92 -19.47
CA GLY A 385 -4.65 -14.09 -20.68
C GLY A 385 -5.15 -12.79 -21.29
N GLN A 386 -5.85 -12.92 -22.39
CA GLN A 386 -6.52 -11.83 -23.10
C GLN A 386 -8.03 -11.94 -22.90
N LEU A 387 -8.79 -10.95 -23.40
CA LEU A 387 -10.25 -11.02 -23.41
C LEU A 387 -10.73 -12.27 -24.16
N ASN A 388 -11.74 -12.93 -23.61
CA ASN A 388 -12.33 -14.11 -24.22
C ASN A 388 -13.07 -13.73 -25.51
N GLU A 389 -12.59 -14.18 -26.65
CA GLU A 389 -13.13 -13.87 -27.98
C GLU A 389 -14.56 -14.43 -28.18
N ASP A 390 -14.89 -15.56 -27.57
CA ASP A 390 -16.25 -16.11 -27.64
C ASP A 390 -17.23 -15.26 -26.86
N ALA A 391 -16.84 -14.77 -25.69
CA ALA A 391 -17.64 -13.83 -24.90
C ALA A 391 -17.83 -12.51 -25.64
N LEU A 392 -16.77 -11.98 -26.26
CA LEU A 392 -16.83 -10.79 -27.08
C LEU A 392 -17.76 -10.97 -28.30
N PHE A 393 -17.63 -12.09 -29.00
CA PHE A 393 -18.50 -12.43 -30.11
C PHE A 393 -19.97 -12.54 -29.67
N TYR A 394 -20.24 -13.21 -28.56
CA TYR A 394 -21.59 -13.34 -28.01
C TYR A 394 -22.27 -12.01 -27.74
N LEU A 395 -21.56 -11.07 -27.09
CA LEU A 395 -22.06 -9.73 -26.82
C LEU A 395 -22.34 -8.95 -28.12
N ARG A 396 -21.45 -9.07 -29.12
CA ARG A 396 -21.63 -8.46 -30.44
C ARG A 396 -22.84 -9.00 -31.19
N CYS A 397 -23.11 -10.30 -31.09
CA CYS A 397 -24.30 -10.92 -31.68
C CYS A 397 -25.61 -10.38 -31.06
N ARG A 398 -25.54 -9.81 -29.88
CA ARG A 398 -26.67 -9.14 -29.21
C ARG A 398 -26.78 -7.64 -29.49
N GLY A 399 -26.00 -7.14 -30.44
CA GLY A 399 -26.05 -5.75 -30.88
C GLY A 399 -25.17 -4.78 -30.08
N ILE A 400 -24.36 -5.28 -29.14
CA ILE A 400 -23.42 -4.44 -28.40
C ILE A 400 -22.18 -4.18 -29.27
N ASP A 401 -21.79 -2.92 -29.44
CA ASP A 401 -20.60 -2.57 -30.22
C ASP A 401 -19.32 -3.10 -29.55
N THR A 402 -18.28 -3.29 -30.34
CA THR A 402 -17.03 -3.92 -29.89
C THR A 402 -16.38 -3.20 -28.70
N LYS A 403 -16.39 -1.85 -28.66
CA LYS A 403 -15.76 -1.08 -27.59
C LYS A 403 -16.53 -1.24 -26.28
N THR A 404 -17.83 -1.16 -26.33
CA THR A 404 -18.69 -1.37 -25.16
C THR A 404 -18.61 -2.83 -24.67
N ALA A 405 -18.61 -3.82 -25.57
CA ALA A 405 -18.45 -5.22 -25.20
C ALA A 405 -17.10 -5.51 -24.51
N ARG A 406 -16.00 -4.92 -25.00
CA ARG A 406 -14.69 -5.02 -24.34
C ARG A 406 -14.73 -4.39 -22.94
N SER A 407 -15.31 -3.20 -22.80
CA SER A 407 -15.41 -2.50 -21.51
C SER A 407 -16.27 -3.29 -20.49
N LEU A 408 -17.38 -3.91 -20.93
CA LEU A 408 -18.17 -4.81 -20.08
C LEU A 408 -17.37 -5.99 -19.54
N LEU A 409 -16.58 -6.64 -20.40
CA LEU A 409 -15.75 -7.78 -19.98
C LEU A 409 -14.60 -7.35 -19.04
N ILE A 410 -14.00 -6.18 -19.28
CA ILE A 410 -12.96 -5.62 -18.39
C ILE A 410 -13.56 -5.28 -17.04
N TYR A 411 -14.71 -4.61 -17.02
CA TYR A 411 -15.42 -4.28 -15.78
C TYR A 411 -15.80 -5.54 -15.00
N ALA A 412 -16.37 -6.54 -15.64
CA ALA A 412 -16.72 -7.81 -15.01
C ALA A 412 -15.50 -8.50 -14.38
N PHE A 413 -14.32 -8.38 -15.01
CA PHE A 413 -13.08 -8.92 -14.46
C PHE A 413 -12.62 -8.13 -13.22
N ALA A 414 -12.68 -6.80 -13.24
CA ALA A 414 -12.28 -5.95 -12.11
C ALA A 414 -13.27 -6.04 -10.94
N SER A 415 -14.58 -6.01 -11.23
CA SER A 415 -15.66 -5.97 -10.24
C SER A 415 -15.69 -7.18 -9.30
N GLU A 416 -15.16 -8.33 -9.73
CA GLU A 416 -15.05 -9.51 -8.86
C GLU A 416 -14.22 -9.21 -7.59
N VAL A 417 -13.18 -8.36 -7.70
CA VAL A 417 -12.36 -7.95 -6.55
C VAL A 417 -12.99 -6.74 -5.86
N VAL A 418 -13.47 -5.74 -6.62
CA VAL A 418 -14.09 -4.52 -6.08
C VAL A 418 -15.30 -4.85 -5.19
N ASN A 419 -16.13 -5.82 -5.59
CA ASN A 419 -17.29 -6.28 -4.81
C ASN A 419 -16.94 -6.92 -3.46
N ARG A 420 -15.66 -7.15 -3.17
CA ARG A 420 -15.18 -7.66 -1.88
C ARG A 420 -14.96 -6.53 -0.85
N ILE A 421 -15.00 -5.27 -1.29
CA ILE A 421 -14.90 -4.09 -0.42
C ILE A 421 -16.17 -3.99 0.42
N LYS A 422 -16.02 -3.95 1.74
CA LYS A 422 -17.14 -3.90 2.69
C LYS A 422 -17.67 -2.49 2.93
N VAL A 423 -16.81 -1.48 2.82
CA VAL A 423 -17.20 -0.08 2.99
C VAL A 423 -17.85 0.41 1.70
N ASP A 424 -19.17 0.56 1.71
CA ASP A 424 -19.97 0.88 0.51
C ASP A 424 -19.52 2.17 -0.17
N SER A 425 -19.20 3.21 0.59
CA SER A 425 -18.73 4.48 0.05
C SER A 425 -17.41 4.34 -0.72
N VAL A 426 -16.47 3.51 -0.23
CA VAL A 426 -15.22 3.23 -0.91
C VAL A 426 -15.46 2.41 -2.19
N ARG A 427 -16.36 1.43 -2.12
CA ARG A 427 -16.70 0.59 -3.28
C ARG A 427 -17.33 1.41 -4.40
N VAL A 428 -18.33 2.24 -4.09
CA VAL A 428 -19.03 3.08 -5.08
C VAL A 428 -18.05 4.01 -5.80
N GLU A 429 -17.17 4.68 -5.05
CA GLU A 429 -16.21 5.62 -5.65
C GLU A 429 -15.16 4.92 -6.51
N LEU A 430 -14.78 3.70 -6.15
CA LEU A 430 -13.88 2.90 -6.98
C LEU A 430 -14.58 2.37 -8.25
N ASP A 431 -15.84 2.00 -8.18
CA ASP A 431 -16.65 1.66 -9.35
C ASP A 431 -16.78 2.86 -10.31
N ASP A 432 -17.02 4.07 -9.77
CA ASP A 432 -17.06 5.31 -10.56
C ASP A 432 -15.73 5.55 -11.28
N TYR A 433 -14.61 5.37 -10.59
CA TYR A 433 -13.29 5.46 -11.20
C TYR A 433 -13.11 4.44 -12.34
N LEU A 434 -13.54 3.19 -12.14
CA LEU A 434 -13.48 2.16 -13.18
C LEU A 434 -14.29 2.54 -14.41
N PHE A 435 -15.50 3.07 -14.22
CA PHE A 435 -16.32 3.54 -15.36
C PHE A 435 -15.64 4.69 -16.11
N ASP A 436 -15.01 5.63 -15.42
CA ASP A 436 -14.31 6.75 -16.05
C ASP A 436 -13.03 6.28 -16.79
N TRP A 437 -12.36 5.25 -16.28
CA TRP A 437 -11.17 4.66 -16.91
C TRP A 437 -11.50 3.86 -18.18
N LEU A 438 -12.69 3.23 -18.24
CA LEU A 438 -13.09 2.37 -19.36
C LEU A 438 -13.54 3.17 -20.59
N PRO A 439 -13.12 2.79 -21.81
CA PRO A 439 -13.70 3.34 -23.03
C PRO A 439 -15.23 3.11 -23.04
N ARG A 440 -16.03 4.19 -23.15
CA ARG A 440 -17.51 4.14 -23.06
C ARG A 440 -18.05 3.59 -21.74
N GLY A 441 -17.35 3.82 -20.64
CA GLY A 441 -17.76 3.35 -19.33
C GLY A 441 -19.14 3.83 -18.88
N HIS A 442 -19.63 5.00 -19.36
CA HIS A 442 -21.00 5.45 -19.15
C HIS A 442 -22.06 4.45 -19.63
N LEU A 443 -21.81 3.77 -20.78
CA LEU A 443 -22.71 2.72 -21.27
C LEU A 443 -22.60 1.43 -20.44
N VAL A 444 -21.42 1.17 -19.87
CA VAL A 444 -21.22 0.05 -18.93
C VAL A 444 -22.00 0.31 -17.65
N ARG A 445 -21.92 1.54 -17.09
CA ARG A 445 -22.67 1.96 -15.90
C ARG A 445 -24.19 1.81 -16.07
N GLU A 446 -24.73 2.09 -17.25
CA GLU A 446 -26.18 1.90 -17.54
C GLU A 446 -26.58 0.44 -17.69
N ALA A 447 -25.62 -0.46 -17.95
CA ALA A 447 -25.87 -1.88 -18.25
C ALA A 447 -25.71 -2.81 -17.03
N VAL A 448 -25.06 -2.36 -15.96
CA VAL A 448 -24.81 -3.09 -14.71
C VAL A 448 -25.51 -2.45 -13.53
#